data_1bb00c30a4de10f056e02fd0a598fcb3
#
_entry.id   1bb00c30a4de10f056e02fd0a598fcb3
#
_cell.length_a   1.000
_cell.length_b   1.000
_cell.length_c   1.000
_cell.angle_alpha   90.00
_cell.angle_beta   90.00
_cell.angle_gamma   90.00
#
_symmetry.space_group_name_H-M   'P 1'
#
loop_
_entity.id
_entity.type
_entity.pdbx_description
1 polymer ?
#
loop_
_entity_poly.entity_id
_entity_poly.type
_entity_poly.pdbx_seq_one_letter_code
_entity_poly.pdbx_strand_id
1 'polypeptide(L)'
;LGHEAALVVDENVQTWWKAKEQDVEPWLCLDLGTCDHVHVVQVNFADDMENRIECPGSLVAGPDMERYIDCNIHPTRWLLEGSVDGRNWAVLEDKRQVQTDLPHDYVVFEDGIDLRYIKLTIMDVPYHVLPSVSGIRVFGKGDGERPEQAKVQVERIDARDMLVSATSDGSVLGYNILWGHASGKLYHSCLVMGECQAHKVGALVEGQSYYVRVDAFNKNGITHGKEICLPVV
;
A
#
# COMPACT_ATOMS: atom_id res chain seq x y z
N LEU A 1 -22.55 8.13 -3.32
CA LEU A 1 -21.21 8.69 -3.19
C LEU A 1 -20.53 8.52 -4.53
N GLY A 2 -19.92 9.58 -5.07
CA GLY A 2 -19.23 9.55 -6.35
C GLY A 2 -17.94 8.72 -6.28
N HIS A 3 -17.49 8.26 -7.45
CA HIS A 3 -16.22 7.57 -7.62
C HIS A 3 -15.21 8.55 -8.25
N GLU A 4 -14.88 9.60 -7.52
CA GLU A 4 -14.07 10.71 -8.00
C GLU A 4 -12.57 10.38 -7.99
N ALA A 5 -11.78 11.04 -8.83
CA ALA A 5 -10.33 10.79 -8.95
C ALA A 5 -9.55 11.00 -7.63
N ALA A 6 -10.01 11.89 -6.76
CA ALA A 6 -9.38 12.14 -5.47
C ALA A 6 -9.37 10.92 -4.52
N LEU A 7 -10.26 9.95 -4.74
CA LEU A 7 -10.36 8.75 -3.90
C LEU A 7 -9.17 7.79 -4.08
N VAL A 8 -8.36 7.95 -5.14
CA VAL A 8 -7.19 7.09 -5.33
C VAL A 8 -6.00 7.46 -4.42
N VAL A 9 -6.10 8.55 -3.67
CA VAL A 9 -5.05 9.05 -2.76
C VAL A 9 -5.57 9.33 -1.35
N ASP A 10 -6.77 8.86 -1.00
CA ASP A 10 -7.39 9.10 0.31
C ASP A 10 -6.99 8.07 1.38
N GLU A 11 -6.15 7.09 1.01
CA GLU A 11 -5.67 5.98 1.86
C GLU A 11 -6.80 5.09 2.43
N ASN A 12 -7.98 5.13 1.81
CA ASN A 12 -9.13 4.33 2.23
C ASN A 12 -9.43 3.23 1.22
N VAL A 13 -9.14 1.99 1.56
CA VAL A 13 -9.38 0.81 0.70
C VAL A 13 -10.86 0.52 0.41
N GLN A 14 -11.78 1.20 1.07
CA GLN A 14 -13.22 1.06 0.87
C GLN A 14 -13.78 2.09 -0.13
N THR A 15 -12.93 2.96 -0.64
CA THR A 15 -13.25 3.96 -1.65
C THR A 15 -12.44 3.72 -2.91
N TRP A 16 -12.95 4.10 -4.06
CA TRP A 16 -12.25 3.96 -5.33
C TRP A 16 -12.75 4.95 -6.37
N TRP A 17 -11.88 5.28 -7.29
CA TRP A 17 -12.24 5.92 -8.55
C TRP A 17 -12.76 4.89 -9.53
N LYS A 18 -13.72 5.28 -10.37
CA LYS A 18 -14.26 4.44 -11.43
C LYS A 18 -14.31 5.20 -12.74
N ALA A 19 -13.91 4.55 -13.83
CA ALA A 19 -14.05 5.06 -15.17
C ALA A 19 -15.53 5.24 -15.56
N LYS A 20 -15.80 6.12 -16.51
CA LYS A 20 -17.13 6.31 -17.06
C LYS A 20 -17.34 5.38 -18.26
N GLU A 21 -18.59 4.99 -18.50
CA GLU A 21 -18.93 4.09 -19.60
C GLU A 21 -18.48 4.60 -21.00
N GLN A 22 -18.37 5.91 -21.18
CA GLN A 22 -17.95 6.52 -22.45
C GLN A 22 -16.42 6.63 -22.58
N ASP A 23 -15.64 6.34 -21.57
CA ASP A 23 -14.18 6.45 -21.62
C ASP A 23 -13.61 5.26 -22.40
N VAL A 24 -12.90 5.56 -23.48
CA VAL A 24 -12.28 4.54 -24.36
C VAL A 24 -10.96 4.05 -23.77
N GLU A 25 -10.17 4.98 -23.27
CA GLU A 25 -8.89 4.73 -22.59
C GLU A 25 -8.85 5.55 -21.30
N PRO A 26 -9.52 5.07 -20.25
CA PRO A 26 -9.60 5.80 -19.00
C PRO A 26 -8.23 5.97 -18.37
N TRP A 27 -7.99 7.15 -17.82
CA TRP A 27 -6.71 7.48 -17.21
C TRP A 27 -6.86 8.30 -15.93
N LEU A 28 -5.85 8.20 -15.10
CA LEU A 28 -5.64 9.01 -13.89
C LEU A 28 -4.30 9.71 -14.00
N CYS A 29 -4.22 10.96 -13.54
CA CYS A 29 -2.97 11.69 -13.45
C CYS A 29 -2.82 12.29 -12.06
N LEU A 30 -1.70 12.00 -11.41
CA LEU A 30 -1.29 12.56 -10.14
C LEU A 30 -0.30 13.69 -10.39
N ASP A 31 -0.49 14.83 -9.71
CA ASP A 31 0.51 15.89 -9.56
C ASP A 31 1.05 15.81 -8.12
N LEU A 32 2.32 15.49 -7.95
CA LEU A 32 2.98 15.40 -6.66
C LEU A 32 3.21 16.79 -6.03
N GLY A 33 2.91 17.87 -6.78
CA GLY A 33 3.10 19.24 -6.36
C GLY A 33 4.52 19.75 -6.58
N THR A 34 5.52 18.92 -6.37
CA THR A 34 6.95 19.17 -6.60
C THR A 34 7.55 18.08 -7.47
N CYS A 35 8.74 18.32 -8.00
CA CYS A 35 9.53 17.27 -8.61
C CYS A 35 10.23 16.51 -7.49
N ASP A 36 9.88 15.24 -7.33
CA ASP A 36 10.40 14.38 -6.28
C ASP A 36 11.17 13.19 -6.86
N HIS A 37 12.13 12.67 -6.10
CA HIS A 37 12.90 11.50 -6.49
C HIS A 37 12.14 10.23 -6.08
N VAL A 38 11.43 9.65 -7.05
CA VAL A 38 10.50 8.53 -6.86
C VAL A 38 11.21 7.20 -7.00
N HIS A 39 11.01 6.29 -6.05
CA HIS A 39 11.57 4.94 -6.08
C HIS A 39 10.53 3.85 -6.34
N VAL A 40 9.28 4.05 -5.96
CA VAL A 40 8.22 3.05 -6.14
C VAL A 40 6.90 3.74 -6.46
N VAL A 41 6.18 3.18 -7.40
CA VAL A 41 4.76 3.48 -7.62
C VAL A 41 3.97 2.20 -7.39
N GLN A 42 3.04 2.24 -6.45
CA GLN A 42 2.08 1.17 -6.19
C GLN A 42 0.74 1.51 -6.83
N VAL A 43 0.16 0.56 -7.53
CA VAL A 43 -1.19 0.68 -8.11
C VAL A 43 -2.06 -0.43 -7.53
N ASN A 44 -3.23 -0.06 -7.03
CA ASN A 44 -4.23 -1.00 -6.50
C ASN A 44 -5.53 -0.80 -7.27
N PHE A 45 -5.94 -1.80 -8.02
CA PHE A 45 -7.26 -1.85 -8.66
C PHE A 45 -8.32 -2.27 -7.64
N ALA A 46 -9.57 -1.90 -7.88
CA ALA A 46 -10.71 -2.28 -7.06
C ALA A 46 -11.57 -3.31 -7.80
N ASP A 47 -12.15 -4.24 -7.05
CA ASP A 47 -13.06 -5.29 -7.54
C ASP A 47 -14.50 -4.76 -7.67
N ASP A 48 -14.68 -3.63 -8.32
CA ASP A 48 -16.01 -3.06 -8.48
C ASP A 48 -16.79 -3.77 -9.61
N MET A 49 -18.02 -4.16 -9.33
CA MET A 49 -18.92 -4.84 -10.26
C MET A 49 -18.58 -6.31 -10.59
N GLU A 50 -17.44 -6.84 -10.18
CA GLU A 50 -17.04 -8.23 -10.48
C GLU A 50 -18.02 -9.25 -9.89
N ASN A 51 -18.62 -8.96 -8.76
CA ASN A 51 -19.65 -9.80 -8.13
C ASN A 51 -20.98 -9.87 -8.90
N ARG A 52 -21.15 -9.10 -9.97
CA ARG A 52 -22.35 -9.09 -10.83
C ARG A 52 -22.15 -9.87 -12.13
N ILE A 53 -20.98 -10.44 -12.31
CA ILE A 53 -20.61 -11.21 -13.49
C ILE A 53 -20.93 -12.67 -13.19
N GLU A 54 -21.52 -13.38 -14.17
CA GLU A 54 -21.61 -14.83 -14.12
C GLU A 54 -20.21 -15.39 -14.25
N CYS A 55 -19.61 -15.79 -13.13
CA CYS A 55 -18.29 -16.39 -13.13
C CYS A 55 -18.34 -17.74 -13.84
N PRO A 56 -17.51 -17.96 -14.88
CA PRO A 56 -17.42 -19.26 -15.58
C PRO A 56 -16.69 -20.32 -14.76
N GLY A 57 -16.32 -20.05 -13.54
CA GLY A 57 -15.55 -20.91 -12.68
C GLY A 57 -16.30 -22.12 -12.13
N SER A 58 -15.58 -22.98 -11.45
CA SER A 58 -16.15 -24.13 -10.75
C SER A 58 -16.84 -23.68 -9.47
N LEU A 59 -18.05 -24.19 -9.25
CA LEU A 59 -18.74 -24.05 -7.97
C LEU A 59 -18.03 -24.91 -6.92
N VAL A 60 -17.54 -24.29 -5.85
CA VAL A 60 -17.06 -25.01 -4.67
C VAL A 60 -18.12 -24.90 -3.59
N ALA A 61 -18.82 -26.02 -3.34
CA ALA A 61 -19.80 -26.12 -2.26
C ALA A 61 -19.08 -26.42 -0.94
N GLY A 62 -19.28 -25.55 0.05
CA GLY A 62 -18.95 -25.81 1.45
C GLY A 62 -20.21 -26.08 2.28
N PRO A 63 -20.10 -26.51 3.55
CA PRO A 63 -21.26 -26.84 4.37
C PRO A 63 -22.23 -25.67 4.56
N ASP A 64 -21.78 -24.43 4.43
CA ASP A 64 -22.60 -23.23 4.65
C ASP A 64 -22.51 -22.18 3.53
N MET A 65 -21.75 -22.40 2.47
CA MET A 65 -21.55 -21.43 1.39
C MET A 65 -21.22 -22.07 0.04
N GLU A 66 -21.88 -21.59 -0.99
CA GLU A 66 -21.46 -21.80 -2.37
C GLU A 66 -20.44 -20.72 -2.77
N ARG A 67 -19.27 -21.12 -3.25
CA ARG A 67 -18.24 -20.21 -3.77
C ARG A 67 -17.89 -20.58 -5.19
N TYR A 68 -17.79 -19.58 -6.04
CA TYR A 68 -17.21 -19.75 -7.36
C TYR A 68 -15.71 -19.49 -7.27
N ILE A 69 -14.92 -20.40 -7.84
CA ILE A 69 -13.49 -20.20 -8.03
C ILE A 69 -13.25 -20.19 -9.54
N ASP A 70 -12.84 -19.04 -10.05
CA ASP A 70 -12.37 -18.92 -11.42
C ASP A 70 -10.86 -19.15 -11.43
N CYS A 71 -10.43 -20.21 -12.15
CA CYS A 71 -9.03 -20.55 -12.34
C CYS A 71 -8.45 -19.97 -13.64
N ASN A 72 -9.23 -19.21 -14.40
CA ASN A 72 -8.75 -18.54 -15.60
C ASN A 72 -7.99 -17.28 -15.23
N ILE A 73 -7.01 -16.93 -16.05
CA ILE A 73 -6.26 -15.68 -15.90
C ILE A 73 -7.03 -14.58 -16.62
N HIS A 74 -7.33 -13.51 -15.88
CA HIS A 74 -7.94 -12.28 -16.42
C HIS A 74 -6.93 -11.14 -16.33
N PRO A 75 -6.22 -10.82 -17.44
CA PRO A 75 -5.14 -9.85 -17.37
C PRO A 75 -5.59 -8.45 -16.96
N THR A 76 -4.80 -7.80 -16.11
CA THR A 76 -4.93 -6.37 -15.82
C THR A 76 -3.88 -5.63 -16.65
N ARG A 77 -4.32 -4.82 -17.64
CA ARG A 77 -3.47 -4.17 -18.64
C ARG A 77 -3.49 -2.68 -18.52
N TRP A 78 -2.32 -2.09 -18.42
CA TRP A 78 -2.17 -0.65 -18.23
C TRP A 78 -0.81 -0.13 -18.68
N LEU A 79 -0.71 1.19 -18.80
CA LEU A 79 0.50 1.93 -19.08
C LEU A 79 0.72 2.95 -17.99
N LEU A 80 1.93 3.01 -17.43
CA LEU A 80 2.36 4.02 -16.48
C LEU A 80 3.37 4.94 -17.16
N GLU A 81 3.09 6.23 -17.14
CA GLU A 81 3.95 7.28 -17.68
C GLU A 81 4.30 8.29 -16.60
N GLY A 82 5.48 8.87 -16.68
CA GLY A 82 5.94 9.92 -15.80
C GLY A 82 6.41 11.16 -16.53
N SER A 83 6.32 12.30 -15.86
CA SER A 83 6.78 13.57 -16.40
C SER A 83 7.25 14.52 -15.29
N VAL A 84 8.24 15.34 -15.60
CA VAL A 84 8.69 16.44 -14.73
C VAL A 84 7.88 17.71 -14.99
N ASP A 85 7.46 17.94 -16.22
CA ASP A 85 6.89 19.22 -16.69
C ASP A 85 5.41 19.12 -17.11
N GLY A 86 4.83 17.92 -17.10
CA GLY A 86 3.45 17.64 -17.53
C GLY A 86 3.24 17.72 -19.05
N ARG A 87 4.32 17.84 -19.82
CA ARG A 87 4.29 17.96 -21.30
C ARG A 87 5.06 16.83 -21.98
N ASN A 88 6.25 16.55 -21.47
CA ASN A 88 7.10 15.49 -21.97
C ASN A 88 6.92 14.26 -21.07
N TRP A 89 6.39 13.18 -21.65
CA TRP A 89 6.07 11.96 -20.94
C TRP A 89 7.02 10.84 -21.33
N ALA A 90 7.52 10.11 -20.34
CA ALA A 90 8.31 8.92 -20.51
C ALA A 90 7.54 7.71 -19.99
N VAL A 91 7.64 6.59 -20.70
CA VAL A 91 7.06 5.33 -20.24
C VAL A 91 7.89 4.84 -19.04
N LEU A 92 7.23 4.61 -17.93
CA LEU A 92 7.80 4.05 -16.71
C LEU A 92 7.62 2.55 -16.66
N GLU A 93 6.42 2.07 -17.01
CA GLU A 93 6.09 0.65 -17.09
C GLU A 93 5.02 0.44 -18.16
N ASP A 94 5.20 -0.59 -19.00
CA ASP A 94 4.28 -0.93 -20.07
C ASP A 94 3.72 -2.37 -19.87
N LYS A 95 2.53 -2.45 -19.33
CA LYS A 95 1.80 -3.71 -19.11
C LYS A 95 0.63 -3.91 -20.09
N ARG A 96 0.63 -3.24 -21.22
CA ARG A 96 -0.45 -3.35 -22.22
C ARG A 96 -0.55 -4.73 -22.86
N GLN A 97 0.52 -5.51 -22.87
CA GLN A 97 0.58 -6.84 -23.51
C GLN A 97 0.78 -7.98 -22.51
N VAL A 98 0.73 -7.70 -21.20
CA VAL A 98 0.88 -8.76 -20.19
C VAL A 98 -0.28 -9.73 -20.20
N GLN A 99 0.00 -10.96 -19.75
CA GLN A 99 -0.97 -12.03 -19.57
C GLN A 99 -1.08 -12.41 -18.09
N THR A 100 -0.78 -11.47 -17.19
CA THR A 100 -0.82 -11.68 -15.75
C THR A 100 -2.02 -10.99 -15.14
N ASP A 101 -2.62 -11.64 -14.17
CA ASP A 101 -3.70 -11.13 -13.34
C ASP A 101 -3.10 -10.59 -12.03
N LEU A 102 -2.80 -9.30 -12.02
CA LEU A 102 -2.16 -8.62 -10.88
C LEU A 102 -2.92 -7.33 -10.57
N PRO A 103 -3.96 -7.39 -9.72
CA PRO A 103 -4.74 -6.21 -9.34
C PRO A 103 -3.98 -5.27 -8.39
N HIS A 104 -2.88 -5.74 -7.79
CA HIS A 104 -2.01 -4.96 -6.92
C HIS A 104 -0.57 -5.09 -7.41
N ASP A 105 0.01 -4.00 -7.84
CA ASP A 105 1.30 -4.03 -8.49
C ASP A 105 2.25 -2.92 -8.01
N TYR A 106 3.55 -3.19 -8.11
CA TYR A 106 4.62 -2.27 -7.76
C TYR A 106 5.54 -2.06 -8.95
N VAL A 107 5.76 -0.80 -9.30
CA VAL A 107 6.83 -0.40 -10.23
C VAL A 107 7.98 0.15 -9.41
N VAL A 108 9.14 -0.50 -9.48
CA VAL A 108 10.33 -0.17 -8.66
C VAL A 108 11.40 0.43 -9.55
N PHE A 109 11.93 1.58 -9.13
CA PHE A 109 13.07 2.25 -9.73
C PHE A 109 14.23 2.18 -8.75
N GLU A 110 15.19 1.28 -8.98
CA GLU A 110 16.31 1.03 -8.05
C GLU A 110 17.12 2.30 -7.76
N ASP A 111 17.47 3.03 -8.80
CA ASP A 111 18.21 4.30 -8.70
C ASP A 111 17.31 5.51 -8.44
N GLY A 112 15.99 5.32 -8.45
CA GLY A 112 15.02 6.39 -8.41
C GLY A 112 14.90 7.15 -9.74
N ILE A 113 13.84 7.91 -9.88
CA ILE A 113 13.57 8.75 -11.04
C ILE A 113 12.90 10.06 -10.63
N ASP A 114 13.33 11.17 -11.19
CA ASP A 114 12.74 12.47 -10.88
C ASP A 114 11.41 12.63 -11.62
N LEU A 115 10.33 12.82 -10.87
CA LEU A 115 8.96 12.92 -11.38
C LEU A 115 8.18 13.98 -10.59
N ARG A 116 7.32 14.70 -11.28
CA ARG A 116 6.26 15.49 -10.69
C ARG A 116 4.88 14.94 -11.04
N TYR A 117 4.72 14.42 -12.25
CA TYR A 117 3.46 13.90 -12.73
C TYR A 117 3.57 12.42 -13.03
N ILE A 118 2.56 11.66 -12.62
CA ILE A 118 2.44 10.24 -12.88
C ILE A 118 1.08 10.00 -13.51
N LYS A 119 1.05 9.34 -14.65
CA LYS A 119 -0.19 9.05 -15.39
C LYS A 119 -0.33 7.55 -15.57
N LEU A 120 -1.45 7.02 -15.10
CA LEU A 120 -1.90 5.65 -15.31
C LEU A 120 -2.98 5.65 -16.37
N THR A 121 -2.77 4.96 -17.49
CA THR A 121 -3.78 4.70 -18.51
C THR A 121 -4.16 3.23 -18.49
N ILE A 122 -5.44 2.91 -18.40
CA ILE A 122 -5.93 1.54 -18.20
C ILE A 122 -6.53 1.05 -19.51
N MET A 123 -6.07 -0.13 -19.96
CA MET A 123 -6.50 -0.74 -21.23
C MET A 123 -7.53 -1.82 -21.00
N ASP A 124 -7.36 -2.62 -19.96
CA ASP A 124 -8.22 -3.76 -19.66
C ASP A 124 -8.12 -4.16 -18.19
N VAL A 125 -9.20 -4.67 -17.65
CA VAL A 125 -9.27 -5.23 -16.30
C VAL A 125 -10.04 -6.55 -16.34
N PRO A 126 -9.95 -7.40 -15.31
CA PRO A 126 -10.68 -8.67 -15.26
C PRO A 126 -12.14 -8.51 -15.67
N TYR A 127 -12.63 -9.49 -16.44
CA TYR A 127 -13.99 -9.56 -16.97
C TYR A 127 -14.43 -8.37 -17.84
N HIS A 128 -13.50 -7.50 -18.26
CA HIS A 128 -13.80 -6.32 -19.09
C HIS A 128 -14.84 -5.38 -18.49
N VAL A 129 -14.88 -5.30 -17.17
CA VAL A 129 -15.70 -4.34 -16.45
C VAL A 129 -15.13 -2.92 -16.55
N LEU A 130 -15.88 -1.92 -16.07
CA LEU A 130 -15.36 -0.56 -16.00
C LEU A 130 -14.17 -0.48 -15.02
N PRO A 131 -13.00 0.00 -15.47
CA PRO A 131 -11.83 0.13 -14.62
C PRO A 131 -12.11 0.92 -13.35
N SER A 132 -11.65 0.39 -12.24
CA SER A 132 -11.76 0.98 -10.92
C SER A 132 -10.43 0.88 -10.19
N VAL A 133 -10.00 1.96 -9.54
CA VAL A 133 -8.72 2.06 -8.83
C VAL A 133 -8.97 2.49 -7.40
N SER A 134 -8.56 1.67 -6.43
CA SER A 134 -8.72 1.94 -5.00
C SER A 134 -7.53 2.70 -4.41
N GLY A 135 -6.38 2.72 -5.08
CA GLY A 135 -5.26 3.49 -4.57
C GLY A 135 -4.07 3.56 -5.53
N ILE A 136 -3.44 4.72 -5.55
CA ILE A 136 -2.11 4.92 -6.16
C ILE A 136 -1.24 5.55 -5.10
N ARG A 137 -0.14 4.87 -4.75
CA ARG A 137 0.84 5.36 -3.78
C ARG A 137 2.18 5.56 -4.44
N VAL A 138 2.82 6.65 -4.10
CA VAL A 138 4.13 7.02 -4.64
C VAL A 138 5.11 7.13 -3.48
N PHE A 139 6.19 6.39 -3.58
CA PHE A 139 7.23 6.35 -2.56
C PHE A 139 8.52 6.87 -3.14
N GLY A 140 9.10 7.84 -2.46
CA GLY A 140 10.36 8.44 -2.87
C GLY A 140 11.30 8.63 -1.71
N LYS A 141 12.47 9.12 -2.03
CA LYS A 141 13.42 9.67 -1.05
C LYS A 141 13.57 11.14 -1.33
N GLY A 142 13.40 11.98 -0.30
CA GLY A 142 13.86 13.35 -0.35
C GLY A 142 15.40 13.41 -0.26
N ASP A 143 15.96 14.56 -0.48
CA ASP A 143 17.38 14.87 -0.39
C ASP A 143 17.82 15.30 1.02
N GLY A 144 16.89 15.31 1.98
CA GLY A 144 17.12 15.69 3.37
C GLY A 144 17.54 14.52 4.27
N GLU A 145 17.64 14.81 5.55
CA GLU A 145 18.02 13.82 6.57
C GLU A 145 16.86 12.89 6.93
N ARG A 146 17.20 11.63 7.18
CA ARG A 146 16.26 10.66 7.77
C ARG A 146 15.95 11.06 9.22
N PRO A 147 14.83 10.59 9.79
CA PRO A 147 14.57 10.80 11.20
C PRO A 147 15.63 10.09 12.04
N GLU A 148 15.87 10.59 13.25
CA GLU A 148 16.67 9.87 14.22
C GLU A 148 16.00 8.56 14.65
N GLN A 149 16.76 7.66 15.25
CA GLN A 149 16.23 6.41 15.78
C GLN A 149 15.17 6.70 16.84
N ALA A 150 14.02 6.05 16.71
CA ALA A 150 12.92 6.22 17.64
C ALA A 150 13.29 5.81 19.07
N LYS A 151 12.93 6.65 20.02
CA LYS A 151 12.91 6.33 21.46
C LYS A 151 11.58 5.63 21.73
N VAL A 152 11.63 4.37 22.11
CA VAL A 152 10.46 3.49 22.15
C VAL A 152 10.20 3.03 23.57
N GLN A 153 8.93 3.04 23.96
CA GLN A 153 8.43 2.37 25.16
C GLN A 153 7.37 1.36 24.75
N VAL A 154 7.51 0.15 25.23
CA VAL A 154 6.55 -0.95 25.01
C VAL A 154 6.15 -1.50 26.35
N GLU A 155 4.86 -1.57 26.60
CA GLU A 155 4.28 -2.09 27.83
C GLU A 155 3.20 -3.12 27.50
N ARG A 156 3.27 -4.27 28.15
CA ARG A 156 2.19 -5.26 28.08
C ARG A 156 1.12 -4.88 29.11
N ILE A 157 -0.08 -4.61 28.64
CA ILE A 157 -1.18 -4.16 29.50
C ILE A 157 -2.05 -5.32 30.00
N ASP A 158 -2.05 -6.41 29.26
CA ASP A 158 -2.69 -7.68 29.66
C ASP A 158 -2.13 -8.86 28.85
N ALA A 159 -2.74 -10.05 28.98
CA ALA A 159 -2.29 -11.27 28.30
C ALA A 159 -2.29 -11.15 26.75
N ARG A 160 -3.10 -10.26 26.19
CA ARG A 160 -3.36 -10.19 24.73
C ARG A 160 -3.07 -8.85 24.08
N ASP A 161 -2.76 -7.83 24.88
CA ASP A 161 -2.59 -6.47 24.39
C ASP A 161 -1.28 -5.85 24.88
N MET A 162 -0.67 -5.02 24.02
CA MET A 162 0.45 -4.16 24.37
C MET A 162 0.20 -2.73 23.92
N LEU A 163 0.77 -1.77 24.65
CA LEU A 163 0.86 -0.37 24.24
C LEU A 163 2.27 -0.08 23.74
N VAL A 164 2.34 0.63 22.62
CA VAL A 164 3.58 1.08 22.01
C VAL A 164 3.56 2.59 21.90
N SER A 165 4.57 3.23 22.47
CA SER A 165 4.81 4.67 22.32
C SER A 165 6.17 4.89 21.69
N ALA A 166 6.25 5.81 20.75
CA ALA A 166 7.48 6.14 20.07
C ALA A 166 7.60 7.64 19.83
N THR A 167 8.81 8.16 20.02
CA THR A 167 9.18 9.55 19.67
C THR A 167 10.52 9.52 18.96
N SER A 168 10.71 10.43 18.01
CA SER A 168 12.00 10.62 17.33
C SER A 168 12.25 12.11 17.16
N ASP A 169 13.50 12.50 17.25
CA ASP A 169 13.91 13.86 16.97
C ASP A 169 13.97 14.08 15.44
N GLY A 170 13.69 15.29 14.98
CA GLY A 170 13.62 15.65 13.58
C GLY A 170 12.21 15.53 12.97
N SER A 171 12.15 15.66 11.66
CA SER A 171 10.88 15.56 10.92
C SER A 171 10.48 14.09 10.74
N VAL A 172 9.41 13.68 11.40
CA VAL A 172 8.85 12.33 11.32
C VAL A 172 7.46 12.40 10.68
N LEU A 173 7.21 11.56 9.69
CA LEU A 173 5.88 11.37 9.10
C LEU A 173 5.10 10.27 9.81
N GLY A 174 5.79 9.29 10.39
CA GLY A 174 5.15 8.21 11.10
C GLY A 174 6.14 7.13 11.56
N TYR A 175 5.57 6.05 12.07
CA TYR A 175 6.28 4.93 12.63
C TYR A 175 5.74 3.62 12.07
N ASN A 176 6.64 2.68 11.78
CA ASN A 176 6.29 1.30 11.47
C ASN A 176 6.59 0.45 12.69
N ILE A 177 5.55 -0.11 13.31
CA ILE A 177 5.67 -0.99 14.47
C ILE A 177 5.70 -2.42 13.93
N LEU A 178 6.76 -3.16 14.25
CA LEU A 178 6.95 -4.55 13.86
C LEU A 178 7.02 -5.41 15.11
N TRP A 179 6.43 -6.61 15.07
CA TRP A 179 6.52 -7.56 16.18
C TRP A 179 6.47 -9.01 15.74
N GLY A 180 6.99 -9.89 16.58
CA GLY A 180 7.03 -11.33 16.35
C GLY A 180 7.50 -12.11 17.56
N HIS A 181 7.53 -13.43 17.47
CA HIS A 181 7.83 -14.34 18.58
C HIS A 181 9.33 -14.62 18.78
N ALA A 182 10.18 -14.20 17.87
CA ALA A 182 11.62 -14.43 17.97
C ALA A 182 12.41 -13.21 17.53
N SER A 183 13.60 -13.03 18.09
CA SER A 183 14.53 -12.00 17.66
C SER A 183 14.87 -12.15 16.18
N GLY A 184 14.86 -11.04 15.45
CA GLY A 184 15.08 -11.01 14.01
C GLY A 184 13.93 -11.59 13.16
N LYS A 185 12.81 -12.02 13.78
CA LYS A 185 11.66 -12.59 13.10
C LYS A 185 10.38 -11.83 13.41
N LEU A 186 10.30 -10.61 12.89
CA LEU A 186 9.21 -9.66 13.11
C LEU A 186 8.26 -9.67 11.90
N TYR A 187 7.35 -10.62 11.86
CA TYR A 187 6.48 -10.87 10.70
C TYR A 187 5.11 -10.16 10.75
N HIS A 188 4.81 -9.50 11.87
CA HIS A 188 3.66 -8.60 11.97
C HIS A 188 4.11 -7.15 11.87
N SER A 189 3.30 -6.30 11.27
CA SER A 189 3.56 -4.87 11.24
C SER A 189 2.27 -4.05 11.19
N CYS A 190 2.36 -2.84 11.73
CA CYS A 190 1.36 -1.81 11.50
C CYS A 190 2.01 -0.44 11.33
N LEU A 191 1.40 0.38 10.49
CA LEU A 191 1.85 1.74 10.21
C LEU A 191 1.05 2.72 11.06
N VAL A 192 1.74 3.64 11.74
CA VAL A 192 1.14 4.73 12.51
C VAL A 192 1.61 6.05 11.90
N MET A 193 0.70 6.81 11.32
CA MET A 193 1.00 8.12 10.76
C MET A 193 0.96 9.20 11.86
N GLY A 194 1.89 10.14 11.79
CA GLY A 194 1.99 11.21 12.79
C GLY A 194 2.56 10.72 14.13
N GLU A 195 1.94 11.14 15.23
CA GLU A 195 2.41 10.82 16.59
C GLU A 195 2.05 9.37 17.01
N CYS A 196 2.95 8.74 17.73
CA CYS A 196 2.75 7.39 18.31
C CYS A 196 2.84 7.47 19.84
N GLN A 197 1.81 8.02 20.49
CA GLN A 197 1.82 8.25 21.94
C GLN A 197 1.36 7.04 22.76
N ALA A 198 0.42 6.24 22.27
CA ALA A 198 -0.08 5.05 22.96
C ALA A 198 -0.83 4.17 21.95
N HIS A 199 -0.14 3.65 20.97
CA HIS A 199 -0.76 2.76 19.98
C HIS A 199 -0.99 1.37 20.58
N LYS A 200 -2.25 0.94 20.59
CA LYS A 200 -2.61 -0.39 21.09
C LYS A 200 -2.44 -1.45 20.01
N VAL A 201 -1.63 -2.45 20.29
CA VAL A 201 -1.50 -3.66 19.46
C VAL A 201 -2.15 -4.81 20.22
N GLY A 202 -3.17 -5.40 19.60
CA GLY A 202 -3.96 -6.47 20.20
C GLY A 202 -3.71 -7.83 19.58
N ALA A 203 -4.49 -8.81 20.05
CA ALA A 203 -4.48 -10.19 19.56
C ALA A 203 -3.13 -10.92 19.76
N LEU A 204 -2.37 -10.54 20.79
CA LEU A 204 -1.18 -11.29 21.20
C LEU A 204 -1.59 -12.67 21.76
N VAL A 205 -0.70 -13.63 21.60
CA VAL A 205 -0.89 -14.96 22.18
C VAL A 205 -0.50 -14.94 23.66
N GLU A 206 -1.38 -15.42 24.52
CA GLU A 206 -1.15 -15.55 25.95
C GLU A 206 0.01 -16.52 26.22
N GLY A 207 0.83 -16.21 27.21
CA GLY A 207 1.97 -17.05 27.59
C GLY A 207 3.16 -17.00 26.60
N GLN A 208 3.14 -16.10 25.62
CA GLN A 208 4.25 -15.91 24.68
C GLN A 208 4.96 -14.57 24.91
N SER A 209 6.28 -14.59 24.82
CA SER A 209 7.09 -13.38 24.71
C SER A 209 7.05 -12.84 23.28
N TYR A 210 7.25 -11.53 23.14
CA TYR A 210 7.33 -10.87 21.84
C TYR A 210 8.60 -10.03 21.73
N TYR A 211 9.06 -9.90 20.51
CA TYR A 211 10.08 -8.94 20.13
C TYR A 211 9.42 -7.84 19.32
N VAL A 212 9.70 -6.59 19.68
CA VAL A 212 9.07 -5.41 19.08
C VAL A 212 10.15 -4.46 18.59
N ARG A 213 10.00 -3.93 17.39
CA ARG A 213 10.84 -2.88 16.82
C ARG A 213 9.95 -1.78 16.26
N VAL A 214 10.36 -0.54 16.44
CA VAL A 214 9.67 0.60 15.84
C VAL A 214 10.64 1.38 14.98
N ASP A 215 10.33 1.47 13.71
CA ASP A 215 11.11 2.20 12.71
C ASP A 215 10.46 3.56 12.47
N ALA A 216 11.22 4.65 12.61
CA ALA A 216 10.75 5.98 12.27
C ALA A 216 10.99 6.28 10.79
N PHE A 217 10.07 6.97 10.13
CA PHE A 217 10.24 7.34 8.73
C PHE A 217 9.77 8.76 8.42
N ASN A 218 10.34 9.32 7.38
CA ASN A 218 9.93 10.55 6.73
C ASN A 218 10.13 10.42 5.20
N LYS A 219 9.93 11.51 4.46
CA LYS A 219 10.14 11.53 3.01
C LYS A 219 11.60 11.24 2.57
N ASN A 220 12.56 11.32 3.49
CA ASN A 220 13.98 11.13 3.21
C ASN A 220 14.45 9.70 3.52
N GLY A 221 13.59 8.87 4.11
CA GLY A 221 13.85 7.45 4.35
C GLY A 221 13.41 6.96 5.72
N ILE A 222 13.86 5.74 6.05
CA ILE A 222 13.51 5.02 7.27
C ILE A 222 14.77 4.86 8.11
N THR A 223 14.62 5.04 9.44
CA THR A 223 15.63 4.71 10.43
C THR A 223 15.12 3.58 11.32
N HIS A 224 15.80 2.44 11.27
CA HIS A 224 15.40 1.27 12.04
C HIS A 224 15.64 1.47 13.53
N GLY A 225 14.63 1.06 14.31
CA GLY A 225 14.70 1.03 15.76
C GLY A 225 15.52 -0.15 16.29
N LYS A 226 15.69 -0.18 17.60
CA LYS A 226 16.22 -1.35 18.31
C LYS A 226 15.09 -2.32 18.63
N GLU A 227 15.41 -3.60 18.57
CA GLU A 227 14.49 -4.63 19.00
C GLU A 227 14.41 -4.68 20.52
N ILE A 228 13.23 -4.76 21.06
CA ILE A 228 12.90 -4.81 22.47
C ILE A 228 12.21 -6.15 22.75
N CYS A 229 12.72 -6.90 23.71
CA CYS A 229 12.03 -8.11 24.18
C CYS A 229 10.95 -7.73 25.19
N LEU A 230 9.70 -8.10 24.88
CA LEU A 230 8.54 -7.96 25.76
C LEU A 230 8.27 -9.32 26.39
N PRO A 231 8.57 -9.50 27.68
CA PRO A 231 8.43 -10.80 28.34
C PRO A 231 6.98 -11.23 28.47
N VAL A 232 6.80 -12.47 28.85
CA VAL A 232 5.48 -13.03 29.25
C VAL A 232 4.99 -12.30 30.48
N VAL A 233 3.71 -11.99 30.52
CA VAL A 233 2.98 -11.53 31.70
C VAL A 233 2.16 -12.68 32.27
#